data_1ab2fdbf72f436c13b9f64d56e877cfc
#
_entry.id   1ab2fdbf72f436c13b9f64d56e877cfc
#
_cell.length_a   1.000
_cell.length_b   1.000
_cell.length_c   1.000
_cell.angle_alpha   90.00
_cell.angle_beta   90.00
_cell.angle_gamma   90.00
#
_symmetry.space_group_name_H-M   'P 1'
#
loop_
_entity.id
_entity.type
_entity.pdbx_description
1 polymer ?
#
loop_
_entity_poly.entity_id
_entity_poly.type
_entity_poly.pdbx_seq_one_letter_code
_entity_poly.pdbx_strand_id
1 'polypeptide(L)'
;MSEIDFEIGLEIDGLDDYSGKNTSIDDIENENVTLMMIGIDCSGSMYTHESTMRKCLSDFRDALSDSKDANEILISRANFSHNCDPAKDISGYKHIEELDTSFFACGQTAMYDCIVNGTKEMMAYREYLRKEGVRVKAVFAIFSDGYDNSSRHSKSDARRCIEDLNREEITTAFISFGGDAQREAQDCGFKNILTTQNTASELRKAFDCLSKSVIASSQSVLNDVDDFFVM
;
A
#
# COMPACT_ATOMS: atom_id res chain seq x y z
N MET A 1 3.09 9.34 30.94
CA MET A 1 3.15 9.47 29.47
C MET A 1 4.29 8.56 29.07
N SER A 2 3.94 7.36 28.63
CA SER A 2 4.91 6.36 28.24
C SER A 2 5.30 6.65 26.79
N GLU A 3 6.57 6.94 26.57
CA GLU A 3 7.21 6.86 25.25
C GLU A 3 6.94 5.45 24.75
N ILE A 4 6.23 5.33 23.64
CA ILE A 4 6.12 4.07 22.91
C ILE A 4 7.44 3.94 22.19
N ASP A 5 8.39 3.20 22.79
CA ASP A 5 9.57 2.76 22.11
C ASP A 5 9.14 1.87 20.93
N PHE A 6 9.18 2.43 19.76
CA PHE A 6 9.08 1.70 18.51
C PHE A 6 10.33 0.80 18.41
N GLU A 7 10.20 -0.47 18.82
CA GLU A 7 11.22 -1.51 18.59
C GLU A 7 11.28 -1.97 17.12
N ILE A 8 11.00 -1.10 16.18
CA ILE A 8 11.59 -1.23 14.86
C ILE A 8 13.02 -0.73 15.09
N GLY A 9 14.00 -1.61 15.15
CA GLY A 9 15.44 -1.25 15.24
C GLY A 9 15.97 -0.56 13.97
N LEU A 10 15.16 0.28 13.40
CA LEU A 10 15.35 1.19 12.31
C LEU A 10 15.10 2.57 12.89
N GLU A 11 16.18 3.27 13.24
CA GLU A 11 16.12 4.68 13.58
C GLU A 11 15.28 5.37 12.49
N ILE A 12 14.13 5.93 12.89
CA ILE A 12 13.36 6.83 12.04
C ILE A 12 14.07 8.18 12.12
N ASP A 13 15.28 8.22 11.57
CA ASP A 13 15.95 9.47 11.28
C ASP A 13 15.21 10.12 10.10
N GLY A 14 14.64 11.29 10.31
CA GLY A 14 14.10 12.11 9.24
C GLY A 14 12.58 12.28 9.20
N LEU A 15 11.88 12.32 10.34
CA LEU A 15 10.47 12.77 10.39
C LEU A 15 10.26 14.15 9.73
N ASP A 16 11.29 14.98 9.68
CA ASP A 16 11.23 16.33 9.10
C ASP A 16 11.36 16.34 7.56
N ASP A 17 11.89 15.29 6.93
CA ASP A 17 12.14 15.25 5.48
C ASP A 17 10.93 14.74 4.67
N TYR A 18 9.93 14.14 5.32
CA TYR A 18 8.75 13.57 4.67
C TYR A 18 7.62 14.60 4.42
N SER A 19 7.68 15.77 5.04
CA SER A 19 6.59 16.77 4.99
C SER A 19 6.34 17.37 3.60
N GLY A 20 7.35 17.42 2.73
CA GLY A 20 7.23 18.05 1.41
C GLY A 20 6.51 17.21 0.34
N LYS A 21 6.30 15.91 0.59
CA LYS A 21 5.65 14.99 -0.38
C LYS A 21 4.20 14.67 -0.01
N ASN A 22 3.86 14.76 1.26
CA ASN A 22 2.55 14.39 1.78
C ASN A 22 1.59 15.58 1.77
N THR A 23 0.29 15.29 1.69
CA THR A 23 -0.77 16.29 1.85
C THR A 23 -0.62 16.99 3.20
N SER A 24 -0.72 18.34 3.22
CA SER A 24 -0.67 19.09 4.47
C SER A 24 -1.92 18.86 5.30
N ILE A 25 -1.81 18.97 6.62
CA ILE A 25 -2.97 18.90 7.52
C ILE A 25 -4.03 19.97 7.18
N ASP A 26 -3.59 21.14 6.70
CA ASP A 26 -4.48 22.23 6.32
C ASP A 26 -5.33 21.93 5.07
N ASP A 27 -4.93 20.91 4.28
CA ASP A 27 -5.61 20.47 3.06
C ASP A 27 -6.52 19.25 3.32
N ILE A 28 -6.60 18.76 4.57
CA ILE A 28 -7.45 17.65 4.98
C ILE A 28 -8.78 18.20 5.50
N GLU A 29 -9.88 17.81 4.84
CA GLU A 29 -11.21 18.35 5.13
C GLU A 29 -11.96 17.54 6.21
N ASN A 30 -11.61 16.28 6.40
CA ASN A 30 -12.31 15.35 7.28
C ASN A 30 -11.49 14.95 8.52
N GLU A 31 -12.15 14.87 9.67
CA GLU A 31 -11.54 14.30 10.89
C GLU A 31 -11.27 12.79 10.80
N ASN A 32 -11.84 12.10 9.81
CA ASN A 32 -11.66 10.68 9.58
C ASN A 32 -11.02 10.47 8.21
N VAL A 33 -9.82 9.94 8.20
CA VAL A 33 -9.02 9.71 6.98
C VAL A 33 -8.69 8.23 6.85
N THR A 34 -8.74 7.73 5.63
CA THR A 34 -8.21 6.41 5.27
C THR A 34 -6.87 6.60 4.54
N LEU A 35 -5.78 6.17 5.17
CA LEU A 35 -4.48 6.09 4.52
C LEU A 35 -4.36 4.79 3.75
N MET A 36 -4.00 4.86 2.49
CA MET A 36 -3.70 3.68 1.67
C MET A 36 -2.28 3.76 1.13
N MET A 37 -1.45 2.77 1.47
CA MET A 37 -0.20 2.51 0.75
C MET A 37 -0.44 1.38 -0.25
N ILE A 38 -0.15 1.61 -1.53
CA ILE A 38 -0.21 0.58 -2.55
C ILE A 38 1.17 0.38 -3.19
N GLY A 39 1.79 -0.77 -2.94
CA GLY A 39 3.02 -1.20 -3.61
C GLY A 39 2.68 -1.91 -4.91
N ILE A 40 3.23 -1.42 -6.03
CA ILE A 40 2.97 -1.94 -7.37
C ILE A 40 4.25 -2.54 -7.95
N ASP A 41 4.19 -3.80 -8.31
CA ASP A 41 5.25 -4.48 -9.04
C ASP A 41 5.36 -3.93 -10.46
N CYS A 42 6.49 -3.30 -10.73
CA CYS A 42 6.87 -2.76 -12.03
C CYS A 42 8.00 -3.58 -12.68
N SER A 43 8.19 -4.83 -12.27
CA SER A 43 9.21 -5.73 -12.85
C SER A 43 8.91 -6.11 -14.30
N GLY A 44 9.91 -6.66 -14.96
CA GLY A 44 9.82 -7.01 -16.39
C GLY A 44 8.76 -8.06 -16.73
N SER A 45 8.37 -8.93 -15.80
CA SER A 45 7.25 -9.89 -15.95
C SER A 45 5.92 -9.22 -16.23
N MET A 46 5.71 -8.01 -15.69
CA MET A 46 4.50 -7.21 -15.87
C MET A 46 4.39 -6.50 -17.23
N TYR A 47 5.42 -6.61 -18.10
CA TYR A 47 5.46 -5.89 -19.40
C TYR A 47 4.23 -6.15 -20.29
N THR A 48 3.79 -7.40 -20.37
CA THR A 48 2.61 -7.77 -21.20
C THR A 48 1.29 -7.20 -20.66
N HIS A 49 1.27 -6.70 -19.44
CA HIS A 49 0.10 -6.17 -18.74
C HIS A 49 0.07 -4.64 -18.63
N GLU A 50 1.06 -3.92 -19.15
CA GLU A 50 1.17 -2.48 -18.99
C GLU A 50 -0.12 -1.69 -19.33
N SER A 51 -0.72 -1.97 -20.48
CA SER A 51 -1.95 -1.29 -20.90
C SER A 51 -3.13 -1.61 -19.99
N THR A 52 -3.19 -2.85 -19.50
CA THR A 52 -4.22 -3.29 -18.55
C THR A 52 -4.01 -2.65 -17.18
N MET A 53 -2.76 -2.58 -16.70
CA MET A 53 -2.41 -1.94 -15.43
C MET A 53 -2.77 -0.46 -15.43
N ARG A 54 -2.42 0.29 -16.49
CA ARG A 54 -2.83 1.71 -16.61
C ARG A 54 -4.33 1.89 -16.51
N LYS A 55 -5.09 1.03 -17.20
CA LYS A 55 -6.55 1.07 -17.11
C LYS A 55 -7.06 0.70 -15.72
N CYS A 56 -6.54 -0.36 -15.12
CA CYS A 56 -6.94 -0.78 -13.76
C CYS A 56 -6.65 0.31 -12.71
N LEU A 57 -5.50 0.98 -12.79
CA LEU A 57 -5.16 2.08 -11.89
C LEU A 57 -6.09 3.29 -12.09
N SER A 58 -6.45 3.60 -13.35
CA SER A 58 -7.43 4.65 -13.63
C SER A 58 -8.82 4.29 -13.10
N ASP A 59 -9.31 3.08 -13.39
CA ASP A 59 -10.63 2.61 -12.94
C ASP A 59 -10.67 2.54 -11.40
N PHE A 60 -9.56 2.15 -10.74
CA PHE A 60 -9.40 2.13 -9.28
C PHE A 60 -9.49 3.54 -8.68
N ARG A 61 -8.71 4.49 -9.22
CA ARG A 61 -8.78 5.90 -8.80
C ARG A 61 -10.20 6.44 -8.91
N ASP A 62 -10.82 6.27 -10.07
CA ASP A 62 -12.14 6.80 -10.36
C ASP A 62 -13.21 6.18 -9.43
N ALA A 63 -13.13 4.87 -9.16
CA ALA A 63 -14.05 4.18 -8.24
C ALA A 63 -13.93 4.70 -6.79
N LEU A 64 -12.73 5.02 -6.32
CA LEU A 64 -12.53 5.55 -4.98
C LEU A 64 -12.93 7.03 -4.88
N SER A 65 -12.63 7.84 -5.92
CA SER A 65 -13.02 9.26 -5.99
C SER A 65 -14.54 9.45 -6.06
N ASP A 66 -15.24 8.56 -6.77
CA ASP A 66 -16.69 8.62 -6.92
C ASP A 66 -17.45 8.13 -5.67
N SER A 67 -16.76 7.54 -4.70
CA SER A 67 -17.36 7.00 -3.49
C SER A 67 -17.76 8.12 -2.51
N LYS A 68 -19.00 8.59 -2.62
CA LYS A 68 -19.56 9.67 -1.77
C LYS A 68 -19.66 9.33 -0.29
N ASP A 69 -19.60 8.07 0.05
CA ASP A 69 -19.76 7.57 1.43
C ASP A 69 -18.40 7.22 2.06
N ALA A 70 -17.31 7.29 1.31
CA ALA A 70 -15.98 7.03 1.82
C ALA A 70 -15.51 8.23 2.67
N ASN A 71 -14.81 7.95 3.79
CA ASN A 71 -13.96 8.93 4.43
C ASN A 71 -12.91 9.42 3.42
N GLU A 72 -12.37 10.59 3.65
CA GLU A 72 -11.27 11.10 2.83
C GLU A 72 -10.15 10.06 2.68
N ILE A 73 -9.80 9.73 1.42
CA ILE A 73 -8.79 8.72 1.11
C ILE A 73 -7.53 9.42 0.64
N LEU A 74 -6.45 9.25 1.43
CA LEU A 74 -5.11 9.67 1.05
C LEU A 74 -4.32 8.43 0.65
N ILE A 75 -3.78 8.45 -0.57
CA ILE A 75 -3.05 7.32 -1.15
C ILE A 75 -1.59 7.66 -1.41
N SER A 76 -0.69 6.75 -1.02
CA SER A 76 0.69 6.73 -1.45
C SER A 76 0.94 5.51 -2.34
N ARG A 77 1.50 5.73 -3.51
CA ARG A 77 1.88 4.69 -4.45
C ARG A 77 3.39 4.46 -4.41
N ALA A 78 3.79 3.22 -4.14
CA ALA A 78 5.16 2.77 -4.19
C ALA A 78 5.36 1.86 -5.41
N ASN A 79 6.25 2.25 -6.33
CA ASN A 79 6.65 1.41 -7.45
C ASN A 79 7.92 0.65 -7.08
N PHE A 80 7.97 -0.64 -7.36
CA PHE A 80 9.20 -1.39 -7.16
C PHE A 80 9.58 -2.19 -8.40
N SER A 81 10.87 -2.17 -8.70
CA SER A 81 11.49 -2.95 -9.78
C SER A 81 12.89 -3.39 -9.34
N HIS A 82 13.98 -2.83 -9.86
CA HIS A 82 15.34 -3.11 -9.37
C HIS A 82 15.55 -2.72 -7.89
N ASN A 83 14.84 -1.73 -7.42
CA ASN A 83 14.80 -1.19 -6.07
C ASN A 83 13.43 -0.57 -5.80
N CYS A 84 13.25 -0.05 -4.57
CA CYS A 84 12.17 0.85 -4.21
C CYS A 84 12.79 1.99 -3.40
N ASP A 85 13.25 3.04 -4.08
CA ASP A 85 13.88 4.22 -3.46
C ASP A 85 12.78 5.14 -2.89
N PRO A 86 12.75 5.42 -1.58
CA PRO A 86 11.72 6.27 -0.98
C PRO A 86 11.62 7.65 -1.61
N ALA A 87 12.75 8.20 -2.07
CA ALA A 87 12.78 9.54 -2.64
C ALA A 87 12.18 9.62 -4.05
N LYS A 88 12.19 8.52 -4.83
CA LYS A 88 11.84 8.50 -6.25
C LYS A 88 10.63 7.64 -6.56
N ASP A 89 10.54 6.49 -5.88
CA ASP A 89 9.62 5.43 -6.24
C ASP A 89 8.37 5.42 -5.35
N ILE A 90 8.36 6.22 -4.24
CA ILE A 90 7.20 6.41 -3.37
C ILE A 90 6.68 7.84 -3.54
N SER A 91 5.40 7.97 -3.87
CA SER A 91 4.78 9.26 -4.23
C SER A 91 4.57 10.23 -3.06
N GLY A 92 4.57 9.72 -1.83
CA GLY A 92 3.96 10.40 -0.69
C GLY A 92 2.42 10.30 -0.72
N TYR A 93 1.78 10.66 0.38
CA TYR A 93 0.32 10.61 0.52
C TYR A 93 -0.33 11.81 -0.15
N LYS A 94 -1.20 11.54 -1.10
CA LYS A 94 -1.97 12.51 -1.89
C LYS A 94 -3.46 12.17 -1.84
N HIS A 95 -4.32 13.13 -2.14
CA HIS A 95 -5.74 12.82 -2.39
C HIS A 95 -5.86 11.80 -3.52
N ILE A 96 -6.87 10.92 -3.44
CA ILE A 96 -7.03 9.82 -4.39
C ILE A 96 -7.12 10.29 -5.84
N GLU A 97 -7.67 11.46 -6.08
CA GLU A 97 -7.79 12.08 -7.40
C GLU A 97 -6.43 12.36 -8.05
N GLU A 98 -5.39 12.51 -7.23
CA GLU A 98 -4.02 12.78 -7.68
C GLU A 98 -3.22 11.48 -7.94
N LEU A 99 -3.83 10.30 -7.77
CA LEU A 99 -3.13 9.03 -8.03
C LEU A 99 -2.58 8.99 -9.45
N ASP A 100 -1.27 8.88 -9.57
CA ASP A 100 -0.63 8.62 -10.87
C ASP A 100 -1.03 7.24 -11.38
N THR A 101 -1.66 7.20 -12.56
CA THR A 101 -2.11 5.98 -13.21
C THR A 101 -1.17 5.51 -14.32
N SER A 102 -0.04 6.18 -14.49
CA SER A 102 1.01 5.73 -15.41
C SER A 102 1.59 4.40 -14.94
N PHE A 103 2.02 3.56 -15.87
CA PHE A 103 2.66 2.29 -15.54
C PHE A 103 3.66 1.91 -16.63
N PHE A 104 4.84 1.54 -16.20
CA PHE A 104 5.92 1.05 -17.06
C PHE A 104 6.63 -0.10 -16.36
N ALA A 105 6.77 -1.23 -17.04
CA ALA A 105 7.37 -2.44 -16.50
C ALA A 105 8.80 -2.62 -16.99
N CYS A 106 9.73 -2.77 -16.07
CA CYS A 106 11.14 -3.06 -16.36
C CYS A 106 11.86 -3.63 -15.13
N GLY A 107 12.95 -4.33 -15.37
CA GLY A 107 13.89 -4.71 -14.32
C GLY A 107 13.48 -5.94 -13.52
N GLN A 108 13.90 -5.97 -12.27
CA GLN A 108 13.79 -7.06 -11.30
C GLN A 108 12.65 -6.77 -10.30
N THR A 109 12.61 -7.48 -9.17
CA THR A 109 11.52 -7.38 -8.20
C THR A 109 12.09 -7.13 -6.81
N ALA A 110 12.07 -5.85 -6.35
CA ALA A 110 12.53 -5.44 -5.03
C ALA A 110 11.36 -5.25 -4.06
N MET A 111 10.59 -6.30 -3.84
CA MET A 111 9.37 -6.26 -3.04
C MET A 111 9.63 -6.02 -1.55
N TYR A 112 10.70 -6.59 -0.97
CA TYR A 112 11.01 -6.37 0.45
C TYR A 112 11.43 -4.93 0.71
N ASP A 113 12.14 -4.29 -0.23
CA ASP A 113 12.46 -2.85 -0.13
C ASP A 113 11.18 -2.01 -0.14
N CYS A 114 10.20 -2.35 -0.98
CA CYS A 114 8.90 -1.70 -1.01
C CYS A 114 8.13 -1.87 0.30
N ILE A 115 8.11 -3.09 0.86
CA ILE A 115 7.45 -3.35 2.15
C ILE A 115 8.10 -2.53 3.26
N VAL A 116 9.42 -2.57 3.39
CA VAL A 116 10.13 -1.87 4.47
C VAL A 116 10.00 -0.35 4.34
N ASN A 117 10.24 0.19 3.16
CA ASN A 117 10.21 1.64 2.94
C ASN A 117 8.77 2.19 2.98
N GLY A 118 7.81 1.47 2.41
CA GLY A 118 6.40 1.84 2.47
C GLY A 118 5.83 1.79 3.90
N THR A 119 6.25 0.80 4.70
CA THR A 119 5.88 0.73 6.13
C THR A 119 6.38 1.93 6.89
N LYS A 120 7.65 2.32 6.71
CA LYS A 120 8.23 3.50 7.37
C LYS A 120 7.44 4.77 7.04
N GLU A 121 7.15 4.97 5.75
CA GLU A 121 6.40 6.14 5.32
C GLU A 121 4.97 6.16 5.86
N MET A 122 4.26 5.05 5.79
CA MET A 122 2.91 4.94 6.35
C MET A 122 2.87 5.24 7.84
N MET A 123 3.77 4.64 8.61
CA MET A 123 3.79 4.81 10.06
C MET A 123 4.13 6.25 10.45
N ALA A 124 5.10 6.87 9.77
CA ALA A 124 5.50 8.26 10.02
C ALA A 124 4.34 9.24 9.74
N TYR A 125 3.68 9.11 8.60
CA TYR A 125 2.60 10.02 8.23
C TYR A 125 1.32 9.76 9.07
N ARG A 126 1.00 8.49 9.35
CA ARG A 126 -0.10 8.14 10.27
C ARG A 126 0.10 8.77 11.66
N GLU A 127 1.31 8.69 12.21
CA GLU A 127 1.64 9.26 13.52
C GLU A 127 1.54 10.80 13.49
N TYR A 128 2.01 11.44 12.42
CA TYR A 128 1.84 12.87 12.22
C TYR A 128 0.36 13.28 12.26
N LEU A 129 -0.50 12.65 11.46
CA LEU A 129 -1.92 12.95 11.43
C LEU A 129 -2.62 12.71 12.78
N ARG A 130 -2.26 11.63 13.48
CA ARG A 130 -2.83 11.35 14.82
C ARG A 130 -2.43 12.38 15.87
N LYS A 131 -1.21 12.93 15.80
CA LYS A 131 -0.79 14.03 16.68
C LYS A 131 -1.59 15.30 16.44
N GLU A 132 -2.01 15.55 15.22
CA GLU A 132 -2.86 16.67 14.83
C GLU A 132 -4.37 16.40 15.10
N GLY A 133 -4.73 15.25 15.68
CA GLY A 133 -6.09 14.91 16.09
C GLY A 133 -6.94 14.20 15.03
N VAL A 134 -6.37 13.85 13.89
CA VAL A 134 -7.07 13.11 12.82
C VAL A 134 -7.22 11.64 13.21
N ARG A 135 -8.40 11.08 12.98
CA ARG A 135 -8.67 9.64 13.13
C ARG A 135 -8.27 8.92 11.86
N VAL A 136 -7.28 8.05 11.98
CA VAL A 136 -6.68 7.40 10.81
C VAL A 136 -6.94 5.91 10.81
N LYS A 137 -7.60 5.41 9.78
CA LYS A 137 -7.55 4.01 9.34
C LYS A 137 -6.44 3.83 8.32
N ALA A 138 -5.86 2.65 8.24
CA ALA A 138 -4.78 2.42 7.29
C ALA A 138 -4.88 1.05 6.61
N VAL A 139 -4.58 1.03 5.31
CA VAL A 139 -4.51 -0.16 4.46
C VAL A 139 -3.17 -0.18 3.76
N PHE A 140 -2.41 -1.25 3.97
CA PHE A 140 -1.14 -1.51 3.30
C PHE A 140 -1.33 -2.65 2.31
N ALA A 141 -1.27 -2.38 1.02
CA ALA A 141 -1.51 -3.36 -0.03
C ALA A 141 -0.30 -3.52 -0.94
N ILE A 142 0.07 -4.75 -1.29
CA ILE A 142 1.09 -5.08 -2.29
C ILE A 142 0.43 -5.82 -3.45
N PHE A 143 0.79 -5.43 -4.68
CA PHE A 143 0.44 -6.12 -5.90
C PHE A 143 1.71 -6.65 -6.57
N SER A 144 1.84 -7.98 -6.74
CA SER A 144 3.00 -8.61 -7.38
C SER A 144 2.64 -9.94 -8.07
N ASP A 145 3.37 -10.27 -9.12
CA ASP A 145 3.28 -11.53 -9.85
C ASP A 145 4.43 -12.51 -9.54
N GLY A 146 5.40 -12.12 -8.71
CA GLY A 146 6.61 -12.90 -8.53
C GLY A 146 7.23 -12.86 -7.14
N TYR A 147 8.43 -13.45 -7.07
CA TYR A 147 9.29 -13.47 -5.89
C TYR A 147 10.22 -12.28 -5.87
N ASP A 148 10.59 -11.85 -4.67
CA ASP A 148 11.70 -10.91 -4.50
C ASP A 148 13.01 -11.49 -5.04
N ASN A 149 13.74 -10.71 -5.81
CA ASN A 149 15.03 -11.12 -6.38
C ASN A 149 16.08 -10.01 -6.44
N SER A 150 15.76 -8.81 -5.89
CA SER A 150 16.71 -7.69 -5.97
C SER A 150 16.70 -6.73 -4.78
N SER A 151 15.89 -6.97 -3.76
CA SER A 151 15.88 -6.14 -2.56
C SER A 151 17.21 -6.15 -1.81
N ARG A 152 17.51 -5.04 -1.16
CA ARG A 152 18.60 -4.91 -0.19
C ARG A 152 18.17 -5.39 1.20
N HIS A 153 16.90 -5.19 1.55
CA HIS A 153 16.32 -5.72 2.77
C HIS A 153 16.03 -7.22 2.63
N SER A 154 16.07 -7.91 3.76
CA SER A 154 15.79 -9.35 3.80
C SER A 154 14.29 -9.63 3.93
N LYS A 155 13.88 -10.86 3.60
CA LYS A 155 12.52 -11.37 3.91
C LYS A 155 12.17 -11.21 5.39
N SER A 156 13.14 -11.39 6.29
CA SER A 156 12.96 -11.23 7.73
C SER A 156 12.60 -9.79 8.10
N ASP A 157 13.21 -8.80 7.42
CA ASP A 157 12.89 -7.38 7.65
C ASP A 157 11.48 -7.05 7.15
N ALA A 158 11.13 -7.50 5.94
CA ALA A 158 9.80 -7.34 5.39
C ALA A 158 8.73 -8.00 6.28
N ARG A 159 8.97 -9.23 6.75
CA ARG A 159 8.07 -9.93 7.66
C ARG A 159 7.86 -9.17 8.96
N ARG A 160 8.94 -8.65 9.58
CA ARG A 160 8.83 -7.84 10.80
C ARG A 160 7.95 -6.61 10.56
N CYS A 161 8.13 -5.91 9.45
CA CYS A 161 7.30 -4.77 9.09
C CYS A 161 5.81 -5.13 8.98
N ILE A 162 5.47 -6.24 8.31
CA ILE A 162 4.08 -6.70 8.21
C ILE A 162 3.52 -7.12 9.58
N GLU A 163 4.31 -7.79 10.41
CA GLU A 163 3.91 -8.15 11.78
C GLU A 163 3.66 -6.90 12.64
N ASP A 164 4.46 -5.84 12.47
CA ASP A 164 4.28 -4.56 13.16
C ASP A 164 3.01 -3.84 12.66
N LEU A 165 2.77 -3.77 11.35
CA LEU A 165 1.53 -3.23 10.79
C LEU A 165 0.29 -3.97 11.34
N ASN A 166 0.34 -5.30 11.37
CA ASN A 166 -0.74 -6.12 11.91
C ASN A 166 -0.98 -5.88 13.41
N ARG A 167 0.06 -5.60 14.18
CA ARG A 167 -0.02 -5.28 15.62
C ARG A 167 -0.65 -3.91 15.87
N GLU A 168 -0.41 -2.98 14.97
CA GLU A 168 -0.99 -1.63 14.96
C GLU A 168 -2.41 -1.57 14.35
N GLU A 169 -3.05 -2.72 14.15
CA GLU A 169 -4.41 -2.85 13.56
C GLU A 169 -4.51 -2.21 12.17
N ILE A 170 -3.41 -2.21 11.41
CA ILE A 170 -3.39 -1.78 10.02
C ILE A 170 -3.74 -2.98 9.15
N THR A 171 -4.70 -2.81 8.26
CA THR A 171 -5.09 -3.86 7.31
C THR A 171 -3.96 -4.13 6.33
N THR A 172 -3.42 -5.35 6.34
CA THR A 172 -2.40 -5.77 5.39
C THR A 172 -3.01 -6.67 4.32
N ALA A 173 -2.82 -6.32 3.05
CA ALA A 173 -3.40 -7.02 1.90
C ALA A 173 -2.32 -7.34 0.85
N PHE A 174 -2.43 -8.48 0.21
CA PHE A 174 -1.56 -8.88 -0.89
C PHE A 174 -2.40 -9.41 -2.05
N ILE A 175 -2.18 -8.85 -3.24
CA ILE A 175 -2.77 -9.33 -4.47
C ILE A 175 -1.70 -10.10 -5.25
N SER A 176 -1.79 -11.42 -5.19
CA SER A 176 -0.92 -12.34 -5.94
C SER A 176 -1.49 -12.54 -7.34
N PHE A 177 -0.79 -12.03 -8.33
CA PHE A 177 -1.15 -12.11 -9.73
C PHE A 177 -0.34 -13.21 -10.43
N GLY A 178 -0.87 -14.41 -10.41
CA GLY A 178 -0.13 -15.62 -10.74
C GLY A 178 0.32 -16.37 -9.48
N GLY A 179 0.46 -17.68 -9.56
CA GLY A 179 0.54 -18.56 -8.39
C GLY A 179 1.77 -18.45 -7.48
N ASP A 180 2.85 -17.84 -7.96
CA ASP A 180 4.13 -17.90 -7.26
C ASP A 180 4.23 -16.89 -6.09
N ALA A 181 3.65 -15.71 -6.23
CA ALA A 181 3.71 -14.66 -5.21
C ALA A 181 2.88 -14.96 -3.94
N GLN A 182 1.91 -15.89 -3.99
CA GLN A 182 1.08 -16.23 -2.82
C GLN A 182 1.91 -16.76 -1.64
N ARG A 183 2.88 -17.63 -1.92
CA ARG A 183 3.74 -18.18 -0.87
C ARG A 183 4.62 -17.09 -0.25
N GLU A 184 5.09 -16.17 -1.07
CA GLU A 184 5.89 -15.04 -0.63
C GLU A 184 5.09 -14.13 0.32
N ALA A 185 3.82 -13.85 -0.01
CA ALA A 185 2.90 -13.12 0.84
C ALA A 185 2.68 -13.80 2.20
N GLN A 186 2.47 -15.12 2.20
CA GLN A 186 2.32 -15.92 3.42
C GLN A 186 3.59 -15.88 4.28
N ASP A 187 4.75 -16.07 3.67
CA ASP A 187 6.05 -16.03 4.35
C ASP A 187 6.33 -14.65 4.97
N CYS A 188 5.87 -13.56 4.34
CA CYS A 188 5.95 -12.19 4.87
C CYS A 188 4.89 -11.89 5.95
N GLY A 189 3.87 -12.73 6.14
CA GLY A 189 2.88 -12.56 7.20
C GLY A 189 1.69 -11.67 6.87
N PHE A 190 1.36 -11.49 5.58
CA PHE A 190 0.14 -10.80 5.17
C PHE A 190 -1.10 -11.56 5.64
N LYS A 191 -2.08 -10.85 6.22
CA LYS A 191 -3.33 -11.45 6.71
C LYS A 191 -4.32 -11.72 5.58
N ASN A 192 -4.43 -10.78 4.65
CA ASN A 192 -5.40 -10.85 3.55
C ASN A 192 -4.67 -11.09 2.23
N ILE A 193 -4.89 -12.24 1.59
CA ILE A 193 -4.24 -12.62 0.35
C ILE A 193 -5.29 -12.99 -0.70
N LEU A 194 -5.34 -12.20 -1.77
CA LEU A 194 -6.15 -12.47 -2.95
C LEU A 194 -5.26 -13.08 -4.04
N THR A 195 -5.53 -14.30 -4.45
CA THR A 195 -4.79 -14.96 -5.54
C THR A 195 -5.63 -14.99 -6.80
N THR A 196 -5.06 -14.52 -7.91
CA THR A 196 -5.69 -14.48 -9.22
C THR A 196 -4.80 -15.13 -10.28
N GLN A 197 -5.39 -15.46 -11.43
CA GLN A 197 -4.62 -15.96 -12.57
C GLN A 197 -3.93 -14.81 -13.30
N ASN A 198 -2.82 -15.09 -13.96
CA ASN A 198 -2.07 -14.12 -14.76
C ASN A 198 -2.78 -13.84 -16.11
N THR A 199 -3.92 -13.17 -16.04
CA THR A 199 -4.69 -12.73 -17.22
C THR A 199 -5.23 -11.31 -17.01
N ALA A 200 -5.42 -10.58 -18.13
CA ALA A 200 -5.96 -9.22 -18.09
C ALA A 200 -7.37 -9.14 -17.44
N SER A 201 -8.17 -10.19 -17.56
CA SER A 201 -9.51 -10.26 -16.96
C SER A 201 -9.43 -10.39 -15.44
N GLU A 202 -8.56 -11.25 -14.96
CA GLU A 202 -8.37 -11.48 -13.53
C GLU A 202 -7.70 -10.28 -12.84
N LEU A 203 -6.78 -9.60 -13.54
CA LEU A 203 -6.21 -8.35 -13.06
C LEU A 203 -7.27 -7.28 -12.80
N ARG A 204 -8.21 -7.10 -13.74
CA ARG A 204 -9.34 -6.15 -13.55
C ARG A 204 -10.22 -6.53 -12.36
N LYS A 205 -10.54 -7.83 -12.21
CA LYS A 205 -11.32 -8.31 -11.07
C LYS A 205 -10.62 -8.07 -9.73
N ALA A 206 -9.29 -8.25 -9.71
CA ALA A 206 -8.50 -8.01 -8.50
C ALA A 206 -8.54 -6.53 -8.07
N PHE A 207 -8.41 -5.60 -9.03
CA PHE A 207 -8.51 -4.18 -8.74
C PHE A 207 -9.94 -3.76 -8.37
N ASP A 208 -10.98 -4.32 -9.00
CA ASP A 208 -12.38 -4.09 -8.63
C ASP A 208 -12.67 -4.60 -7.20
N CYS A 209 -12.16 -5.78 -6.85
CA CYS A 209 -12.23 -6.31 -5.50
C CYS A 209 -11.51 -5.39 -4.50
N LEU A 210 -10.30 -4.94 -4.82
CA LEU A 210 -9.52 -4.03 -3.96
C LEU A 210 -10.27 -2.71 -3.74
N SER A 211 -10.84 -2.09 -4.80
CA SER A 211 -11.63 -0.86 -4.70
C SER A 211 -12.81 -1.01 -3.74
N LYS A 212 -13.61 -2.07 -3.90
CA LYS A 212 -14.75 -2.37 -3.03
C LYS A 212 -14.32 -2.58 -1.58
N SER A 213 -13.20 -3.28 -1.38
CA SER A 213 -12.67 -3.58 -0.05
C SER A 213 -12.17 -2.33 0.66
N VAL A 214 -11.49 -1.43 -0.04
CA VAL A 214 -11.03 -0.14 0.52
C VAL A 214 -12.23 0.73 0.89
N ILE A 215 -13.24 0.84 0.02
CA ILE A 215 -14.46 1.61 0.30
C ILE A 215 -15.17 1.03 1.53
N ALA A 216 -15.40 -0.28 1.59
CA ALA A 216 -16.03 -0.94 2.72
C ALA A 216 -15.23 -0.72 4.03
N SER A 217 -13.91 -0.84 3.97
CA SER A 217 -13.03 -0.58 5.11
C SER A 217 -13.11 0.87 5.58
N SER A 218 -13.17 1.85 4.66
CA SER A 218 -13.27 3.27 5.01
C SER A 218 -14.55 3.59 5.78
N GLN A 219 -15.66 2.93 5.45
CA GLN A 219 -16.98 3.12 6.06
C GLN A 219 -17.17 2.36 7.38
N SER A 220 -16.40 1.32 7.63
CA SER A 220 -16.53 0.46 8.80
C SER A 220 -16.19 1.24 10.10
N VAL A 221 -16.90 0.93 11.18
CA VAL A 221 -16.61 1.51 12.53
C VAL A 221 -15.48 0.73 13.22
N LEU A 222 -15.21 -0.50 12.80
CA LEU A 222 -14.22 -1.40 13.39
C LEU A 222 -12.96 -1.43 12.54
N ASN A 223 -11.80 -1.40 13.18
CA ASN A 223 -10.49 -1.49 12.50
C ASN A 223 -10.13 -2.92 12.07
N ASP A 224 -10.75 -3.92 12.67
CA ASP A 224 -10.43 -5.34 12.44
C ASP A 224 -11.48 -5.95 11.50
N VAL A 225 -11.13 -6.09 10.23
CA VAL A 225 -11.91 -6.85 9.26
C VAL A 225 -11.13 -8.14 9.02
N ASP A 226 -11.57 -9.23 9.66
CA ASP A 226 -10.99 -10.57 9.48
C ASP A 226 -11.03 -11.05 8.02
N ASP A 227 -11.81 -10.39 7.17
CA ASP A 227 -11.94 -10.68 5.74
C ASP A 227 -12.00 -9.37 4.94
N PHE A 228 -10.82 -8.85 4.60
CA PHE A 228 -10.70 -7.56 3.91
C PHE A 228 -11.27 -7.60 2.48
N PHE A 229 -11.06 -8.70 1.75
CA PHE A 229 -11.49 -8.78 0.35
C PHE A 229 -12.98 -9.08 0.22
N VAL A 230 -13.75 -8.08 -0.19
CA VAL A 230 -15.19 -8.21 -0.51
C VAL A 230 -15.32 -8.74 -1.93
N MET A 231 -15.79 -9.98 -2.09
CA MET A 231 -16.04 -10.63 -3.38
C MET A 231 -17.44 -10.31 -3.95
#